data_b39ff0b8a23e7c149a85fba29720b204
#
_entry.id   b39ff0b8a23e7c149a85fba29720b204
#
_cell.length_a   1.000
_cell.length_b   1.000
_cell.length_c   1.000
_cell.angle_alpha   90.00
_cell.angle_beta   90.00
_cell.angle_gamma   90.00
#
_symmetry.space_group_name_H-M   'P 1'
#
loop_
_entity.id
_entity.type
_entity.pdbx_description
1 polymer ?
#
loop_
_entity_poly.entity_id
_entity_poly.type
_entity_poly.pdbx_seq_one_letter_code
_entity_poly.pdbx_strand_id
1 'polypeptide(L)'
;RLLRWVDAYLKENPHLSCLVQHGHTAPIERGENVRLMPAGDLMGYYATASVVVVQGGPGSIQDARRTGAIPLVVPRRAEFDEVVDNHQVPFADLMEKRGHAVVVNSRAELFDKLNLALANPSLFRSAEPYVAAPEVSAEQLSEALHDLLTGRSHRTEGYVTRFKNAARAHFLGKREMARISSLTPNA
;
A
#
# COMPACT_ATOMS: atom_id res chain seq x y z
N ARG A 1 13.52 -10.63 -2.91
CA ARG A 1 14.06 -9.27 -3.01
C ARG A 1 13.69 -8.47 -1.77
N LEU A 2 12.40 -8.20 -1.49
CA LEU A 2 11.97 -7.40 -0.33
C LEU A 2 12.60 -7.89 0.99
N LEU A 3 12.47 -9.16 1.33
CA LEU A 3 12.99 -9.68 2.60
C LEU A 3 14.50 -9.53 2.74
N ARG A 4 15.26 -9.67 1.64
CA ARG A 4 16.71 -9.40 1.65
C ARG A 4 17.04 -7.93 1.94
N TRP A 5 16.22 -6.99 1.46
CA TRP A 5 16.38 -5.57 1.75
C TRP A 5 16.06 -5.26 3.21
N VAL A 6 14.95 -5.83 3.72
CA VAL A 6 14.55 -5.68 5.13
C VAL A 6 15.62 -6.28 6.06
N ASP A 7 16.13 -7.48 5.79
CA ASP A 7 17.17 -8.11 6.60
C ASP A 7 18.46 -7.27 6.63
N ALA A 8 18.85 -6.72 5.48
CA ALA A 8 20.00 -5.81 5.41
C ALA A 8 19.80 -4.54 6.23
N TYR A 9 18.59 -3.95 6.19
CA TYR A 9 18.26 -2.78 7.00
C TYR A 9 18.32 -3.08 8.50
N LEU A 10 17.78 -4.23 8.92
CA LEU A 10 17.79 -4.64 10.33
C LEU A 10 19.22 -4.97 10.84
N LYS A 11 20.11 -5.46 9.98
CA LYS A 11 21.54 -5.65 10.33
C LYS A 11 22.22 -4.33 10.65
N GLU A 12 21.88 -3.25 9.94
CA GLU A 12 22.37 -1.89 10.20
C GLU A 12 21.64 -1.22 11.39
N ASN A 13 20.46 -1.71 11.78
CA ASN A 13 19.60 -1.16 12.83
C ASN A 13 19.18 -2.23 13.85
N PRO A 14 20.11 -2.81 14.62
CA PRO A 14 19.88 -3.98 15.47
C PRO A 14 18.94 -3.73 16.67
N HIS A 15 18.65 -2.47 16.97
CA HIS A 15 17.72 -2.06 18.03
C HIS A 15 16.24 -2.13 17.62
N LEU A 16 15.96 -2.33 16.34
CA LEU A 16 14.59 -2.41 15.83
C LEU A 16 14.03 -3.82 16.00
N SER A 17 12.78 -3.91 16.41
CA SER A 17 11.99 -5.14 16.35
C SER A 17 11.22 -5.21 15.03
N CYS A 18 11.19 -6.38 14.41
CA CYS A 18 10.48 -6.61 13.16
C CYS A 18 9.80 -7.98 13.17
N LEU A 19 8.52 -8.02 12.84
CA LEU A 19 7.78 -9.23 12.56
C LEU A 19 7.62 -9.41 11.06
N VAL A 20 7.94 -10.57 10.54
CA VAL A 20 7.90 -10.89 9.11
C VAL A 20 7.02 -12.10 8.85
N GLN A 21 5.91 -11.88 8.13
CA GLN A 21 5.18 -12.98 7.52
C GLN A 21 5.80 -13.28 6.15
N HIS A 22 6.56 -14.38 6.06
CA HIS A 22 7.40 -14.68 4.90
C HIS A 22 6.76 -15.64 3.87
N GLY A 23 5.66 -16.34 4.22
CA GLY A 23 4.98 -17.28 3.32
C GLY A 23 5.89 -18.43 2.89
N HIS A 24 6.14 -18.52 1.60
CA HIS A 24 7.03 -19.52 0.99
C HIS A 24 8.47 -19.01 0.77
N THR A 25 8.75 -17.73 1.04
CA THR A 25 10.11 -17.18 0.96
C THR A 25 10.92 -17.65 2.17
N ALA A 26 12.24 -17.74 2.03
CA ALA A 26 13.13 -18.02 3.15
C ALA A 26 12.99 -16.95 4.25
N PRO A 27 13.02 -17.34 5.52
CA PRO A 27 13.00 -16.40 6.63
C PRO A 27 14.22 -15.48 6.61
N ILE A 28 14.12 -14.33 7.25
CA ILE A 28 15.25 -13.40 7.45
C ILE A 28 16.03 -13.77 8.71
N GLU A 29 17.29 -13.33 8.78
CA GLU A 29 18.15 -13.62 9.94
C GLU A 29 17.78 -12.73 11.13
N ARG A 30 17.40 -11.49 10.89
CA ARG A 30 17.09 -10.48 11.92
C ARG A 30 15.60 -10.19 11.93
N GLY A 31 14.92 -10.70 12.96
CA GLY A 31 13.49 -10.46 13.17
C GLY A 31 12.73 -11.74 13.57
N GLU A 32 11.52 -11.56 14.00
CA GLU A 32 10.58 -12.63 14.27
C GLU A 32 9.96 -13.10 12.95
N ASN A 33 10.10 -14.39 12.65
CA ASN A 33 9.63 -14.95 11.39
C ASN A 33 8.41 -15.82 11.61
N VAL A 34 7.34 -15.55 10.87
CA VAL A 34 6.12 -16.37 10.84
C VAL A 34 5.82 -16.74 9.41
N ARG A 35 5.55 -18.02 9.15
CA ARG A 35 5.21 -18.46 7.79
C ARG A 35 3.87 -17.90 7.34
N LEU A 36 2.85 -18.07 8.16
CA LEU A 36 1.49 -17.58 7.97
C LEU A 36 0.85 -17.38 9.35
N MET A 37 0.04 -16.33 9.47
CA MET A 37 -0.76 -16.09 10.66
C MET A 37 -2.23 -15.82 10.27
N PRO A 38 -3.18 -15.96 11.20
CA PRO A 38 -4.57 -15.56 11.00
C PRO A 38 -4.68 -14.08 10.61
N ALA A 39 -5.63 -13.77 9.73
CA ALA A 39 -5.80 -12.39 9.22
C ALA A 39 -6.07 -11.39 10.36
N GLY A 40 -6.80 -11.79 11.41
CA GLY A 40 -7.06 -10.95 12.57
C GLY A 40 -5.79 -10.55 13.32
N ASP A 41 -4.87 -11.48 13.50
CA ASP A 41 -3.58 -11.24 14.17
C ASP A 41 -2.73 -10.28 13.33
N LEU A 42 -2.66 -10.51 12.01
CA LEU A 42 -1.94 -9.65 11.08
C LEU A 42 -2.48 -8.20 11.11
N MET A 43 -3.80 -8.05 11.15
CA MET A 43 -4.44 -6.74 11.29
C MET A 43 -4.07 -6.05 12.61
N GLY A 44 -3.99 -6.81 13.72
CA GLY A 44 -3.51 -6.31 15.01
C GLY A 44 -2.09 -5.75 14.93
N TYR A 45 -1.18 -6.46 14.26
CA TYR A 45 0.19 -5.97 14.02
C TYR A 45 0.21 -4.74 13.13
N TYR A 46 -0.58 -4.68 12.06
CA TYR A 46 -0.67 -3.48 11.21
C TYR A 46 -1.19 -2.26 11.97
N ALA A 47 -2.11 -2.48 12.92
CA ALA A 47 -2.65 -1.39 13.73
C ALA A 47 -1.61 -0.76 14.67
N THR A 48 -0.68 -1.55 15.19
CA THR A 48 0.27 -1.14 16.23
C THR A 48 1.69 -0.87 15.74
N ALA A 49 2.07 -1.40 14.56
CA ALA A 49 3.41 -1.20 14.01
C ALA A 49 3.69 0.28 13.70
N SER A 50 4.90 0.74 13.98
CA SER A 50 5.36 2.10 13.61
C SER A 50 5.41 2.28 12.09
N VAL A 51 5.76 1.23 11.36
CA VAL A 51 5.77 1.21 9.89
C VAL A 51 5.34 -0.18 9.39
N VAL A 52 4.55 -0.20 8.33
CA VAL A 52 4.11 -1.41 7.65
C VAL A 52 4.73 -1.46 6.27
N VAL A 53 5.38 -2.59 5.95
CA VAL A 53 5.98 -2.82 4.62
C VAL A 53 5.29 -4.01 3.98
N VAL A 54 4.77 -3.82 2.77
CA VAL A 54 4.06 -4.88 2.03
C VAL A 54 4.50 -4.97 0.58
N GLN A 55 4.14 -6.07 -0.06
CA GLN A 55 4.22 -6.19 -1.52
C GLN A 55 3.02 -5.52 -2.18
N GLY A 56 3.07 -5.32 -3.51
CA GLY A 56 2.06 -4.59 -4.28
C GLY A 56 0.72 -5.31 -4.50
N GLY A 57 0.42 -6.35 -3.72
CA GLY A 57 -0.85 -7.04 -3.78
C GLY A 57 -2.01 -6.22 -3.20
N PRO A 58 -3.19 -6.19 -3.87
CA PRO A 58 -4.34 -5.40 -3.41
C PRO A 58 -4.77 -5.70 -1.98
N GLY A 59 -4.81 -6.97 -1.59
CA GLY A 59 -5.22 -7.40 -0.25
C GLY A 59 -4.36 -6.77 0.84
N SER A 60 -3.04 -6.92 0.76
CA SER A 60 -2.12 -6.41 1.79
C SER A 60 -2.16 -4.89 1.93
N ILE A 61 -2.31 -4.16 0.82
CA ILE A 61 -2.44 -2.70 0.86
C ILE A 61 -3.75 -2.29 1.52
N GLN A 62 -4.87 -2.94 1.13
CA GLN A 62 -6.18 -2.64 1.70
C GLN A 62 -6.24 -3.00 3.20
N ASP A 63 -5.68 -4.15 3.59
CA ASP A 63 -5.65 -4.57 4.99
C ASP A 63 -4.85 -3.58 5.84
N ALA A 64 -3.68 -3.13 5.38
CA ALA A 64 -2.93 -2.08 6.05
C ALA A 64 -3.75 -0.78 6.15
N ARG A 65 -4.42 -0.37 5.08
CA ARG A 65 -5.26 0.84 5.07
C ARG A 65 -6.46 0.77 6.01
N ARG A 66 -7.08 -0.39 6.17
CA ARG A 66 -8.17 -0.61 7.15
C ARG A 66 -7.75 -0.33 8.58
N THR A 67 -6.48 -0.52 8.92
CA THR A 67 -5.92 -0.20 10.24
C THR A 67 -5.42 1.25 10.36
N GLY A 68 -5.61 2.06 9.34
CA GLY A 68 -5.10 3.43 9.26
C GLY A 68 -3.63 3.52 8.81
N ALA A 69 -2.92 2.41 8.60
CA ALA A 69 -1.54 2.45 8.11
C ALA A 69 -1.48 2.90 6.64
N ILE A 70 -0.51 3.75 6.29
CA ILE A 70 -0.10 4.03 4.91
C ILE A 70 1.17 3.19 4.68
N PRO A 71 1.06 2.01 4.03
CA PRO A 71 2.19 1.10 3.93
C PRO A 71 3.25 1.58 2.93
N LEU A 72 4.50 1.22 3.20
CA LEU A 72 5.55 1.19 2.20
C LEU A 72 5.31 -0.04 1.31
N VAL A 73 5.26 0.16 0.01
CA VAL A 73 4.90 -0.89 -0.95
C VAL A 73 6.06 -1.16 -1.90
N VAL A 74 6.57 -2.39 -1.88
CA VAL A 74 7.58 -2.87 -2.83
C VAL A 74 6.89 -3.81 -3.83
N PRO A 75 6.44 -3.32 -4.99
CA PRO A 75 5.71 -4.15 -5.95
C PRO A 75 6.57 -5.33 -6.44
N ARG A 76 5.97 -6.49 -6.54
CA ARG A 76 6.61 -7.64 -7.19
C ARG A 76 6.70 -7.38 -8.69
N ARG A 77 7.79 -7.85 -9.30
CA ARG A 77 8.08 -7.62 -10.71
C ARG A 77 8.44 -8.91 -11.43
N ALA A 78 7.96 -9.06 -12.65
CA ALA A 78 8.23 -10.24 -13.49
C ALA A 78 9.71 -10.36 -13.86
N GLU A 79 10.41 -9.24 -14.06
CA GLU A 79 11.84 -9.22 -14.34
C GLU A 79 12.74 -9.76 -13.20
N PHE A 80 12.17 -9.97 -12.02
CA PHE A 80 12.85 -10.58 -10.87
C PHE A 80 12.29 -11.97 -10.52
N ASP A 81 11.52 -12.58 -11.40
CA ASP A 81 10.86 -13.89 -11.21
C ASP A 81 9.96 -13.93 -9.94
N GLU A 82 9.39 -12.78 -9.55
CA GLU A 82 8.56 -12.66 -8.35
C GLU A 82 7.07 -12.90 -8.65
N VAL A 83 6.65 -12.70 -9.89
CA VAL A 83 5.27 -12.85 -10.40
C VAL A 83 5.30 -13.14 -11.90
N VAL A 84 4.16 -13.57 -12.41
CA VAL A 84 4.00 -13.90 -13.85
C VAL A 84 3.97 -12.65 -14.73
N ASP A 85 3.42 -11.55 -14.23
CA ASP A 85 3.29 -10.28 -14.93
C ASP A 85 3.43 -9.07 -13.98
N ASN A 86 3.47 -7.87 -14.53
CA ASN A 86 3.72 -6.64 -13.79
C ASN A 86 2.44 -5.91 -13.30
N HIS A 87 1.28 -6.59 -13.18
CA HIS A 87 0.02 -5.96 -12.78
C HIS A 87 0.08 -5.25 -11.40
N GLN A 88 1.01 -5.63 -10.52
CA GLN A 88 1.16 -4.99 -9.21
C GLN A 88 1.77 -3.59 -9.31
N VAL A 89 2.56 -3.30 -10.32
CA VAL A 89 3.20 -1.98 -10.49
C VAL A 89 2.16 -0.89 -10.72
N PRO A 90 1.33 -0.94 -11.79
CA PRO A 90 0.33 0.11 -12.02
C PRO A 90 -0.71 0.19 -10.90
N PHE A 91 -0.99 -0.92 -10.21
CA PHE A 91 -1.88 -0.89 -9.05
C PHE A 91 -1.25 -0.14 -7.87
N ALA A 92 0.00 -0.40 -7.54
CA ALA A 92 0.72 0.29 -6.48
C ALA A 92 0.85 1.80 -6.77
N ASP A 93 1.19 2.16 -8.01
CA ASP A 93 1.24 3.56 -8.47
C ASP A 93 -0.12 4.27 -8.32
N LEU A 94 -1.22 3.56 -8.61
CA LEU A 94 -2.57 4.09 -8.41
C LEU A 94 -2.85 4.33 -6.92
N MET A 95 -2.45 3.40 -6.06
CA MET A 95 -2.61 3.54 -4.60
C MET A 95 -1.78 4.70 -4.05
N GLU A 96 -0.56 4.88 -4.55
CA GLU A 96 0.28 6.03 -4.19
C GLU A 96 -0.35 7.36 -4.61
N LYS A 97 -0.81 7.46 -5.86
CA LYS A 97 -1.53 8.66 -6.36
C LYS A 97 -2.75 9.02 -5.52
N ARG A 98 -3.36 8.04 -4.86
CA ARG A 98 -4.49 8.22 -3.96
C ARG A 98 -4.10 8.50 -2.51
N GLY A 99 -2.81 8.51 -2.19
CA GLY A 99 -2.30 8.65 -0.81
C GLY A 99 -2.55 7.43 0.07
N HIS A 100 -2.76 6.26 -0.54
CA HIS A 100 -3.05 5.02 0.16
C HIS A 100 -1.81 4.14 0.38
N ALA A 101 -0.69 4.50 -0.23
CA ALA A 101 0.58 3.77 -0.16
C ALA A 101 1.73 4.72 -0.48
N VAL A 102 2.95 4.30 -0.14
CA VAL A 102 4.20 4.91 -0.60
C VAL A 102 4.96 3.83 -1.37
N VAL A 103 5.11 4.01 -2.67
CA VAL A 103 5.79 3.03 -3.54
C VAL A 103 7.30 3.15 -3.38
N VAL A 104 7.97 2.00 -3.36
CA VAL A 104 9.41 1.86 -3.18
C VAL A 104 9.96 0.94 -4.27
N ASN A 105 10.88 1.43 -5.06
CA ASN A 105 11.40 0.72 -6.22
C ASN A 105 12.84 0.22 -6.06
N SER A 106 13.56 0.73 -5.06
CA SER A 106 14.96 0.36 -4.82
C SER A 106 15.25 0.11 -3.33
N ARG A 107 16.39 -0.57 -3.06
CA ARG A 107 16.88 -0.79 -1.69
C ARG A 107 17.18 0.54 -0.98
N ALA A 108 17.84 1.47 -1.66
CA ALA A 108 18.18 2.78 -1.09
C ALA A 108 16.91 3.54 -0.70
N GLU A 109 15.94 3.59 -1.62
CA GLU A 109 14.65 4.23 -1.36
C GLU A 109 13.89 3.57 -0.19
N LEU A 110 13.96 2.23 -0.04
CA LEU A 110 13.37 1.57 1.12
C LEU A 110 14.01 2.04 2.42
N PHE A 111 15.33 2.14 2.47
CA PHE A 111 16.07 2.58 3.64
C PHE A 111 15.73 4.01 4.02
N ASP A 112 15.68 4.91 3.06
CA ASP A 112 15.31 6.31 3.27
C ASP A 112 13.87 6.43 3.80
N LYS A 113 12.92 5.69 3.19
CA LYS A 113 11.52 5.70 3.64
C LYS A 113 11.32 5.04 5.00
N LEU A 114 12.08 4.00 5.33
CA LEU A 114 12.07 3.39 6.66
C LEU A 114 12.60 4.38 7.71
N ASN A 115 13.72 5.04 7.46
CA ASN A 115 14.26 6.06 8.34
C ASN A 115 13.25 7.20 8.58
N LEU A 116 12.62 7.69 7.52
CA LEU A 116 11.60 8.73 7.60
C LEU A 116 10.39 8.26 8.40
N ALA A 117 9.90 7.06 8.15
CA ALA A 117 8.71 6.51 8.80
C ALA A 117 8.94 6.24 10.29
N LEU A 118 10.13 5.75 10.65
CA LEU A 118 10.49 5.50 12.05
C LEU A 118 10.70 6.80 12.83
N ALA A 119 11.25 7.84 12.18
CA ALA A 119 11.39 9.16 12.79
C ALA A 119 10.04 9.90 12.92
N ASN A 120 9.10 9.64 12.01
CA ASN A 120 7.81 10.34 11.93
C ASN A 120 6.65 9.37 11.66
N PRO A 121 6.30 8.46 12.59
CA PRO A 121 5.28 7.43 12.34
C PRO A 121 3.90 8.00 11.97
N SER A 122 3.56 9.18 12.47
CA SER A 122 2.28 9.84 12.18
C SER A 122 2.08 10.20 10.71
N LEU A 123 3.15 10.38 9.94
CA LEU A 123 3.07 10.64 8.50
C LEU A 123 2.63 9.41 7.70
N PHE A 124 2.83 8.22 8.26
CA PHE A 124 2.47 6.94 7.67
C PHE A 124 1.20 6.35 8.31
N ARG A 125 0.39 7.23 8.90
CA ARG A 125 -0.93 6.93 9.43
C ARG A 125 -1.97 7.91 8.87
N SER A 126 -3.12 7.39 8.49
CA SER A 126 -4.28 8.19 8.10
C SER A 126 -5.17 8.40 9.32
N ALA A 127 -5.68 9.62 9.48
CA ALA A 127 -6.71 9.90 10.48
C ALA A 127 -8.03 9.18 10.17
N GLU A 128 -8.27 8.88 8.89
CA GLU A 128 -9.45 8.16 8.43
C GLU A 128 -9.01 6.79 7.87
N PRO A 129 -9.23 5.69 8.61
CA PRO A 129 -9.01 4.34 8.09
C PRO A 129 -9.86 4.10 6.85
N TYR A 130 -9.32 3.34 5.90
CA TYR A 130 -10.07 2.96 4.70
C TYR A 130 -11.22 2.01 5.07
N VAL A 131 -12.43 2.44 4.79
CA VAL A 131 -13.62 1.59 4.88
C VAL A 131 -13.95 1.08 3.49
N ALA A 132 -13.90 -0.23 3.31
CA ALA A 132 -14.37 -0.86 2.08
C ALA A 132 -15.90 -0.71 2.02
N ALA A 133 -16.40 -0.27 0.87
CA ALA A 133 -17.83 -0.21 0.58
C ALA A 133 -18.13 -1.19 -0.58
N PRO A 134 -18.14 -2.51 -0.31
CA PRO A 134 -18.35 -3.51 -1.35
C PRO A 134 -19.72 -3.40 -2.00
N GLU A 135 -20.73 -2.96 -1.24
CA GLU A 135 -22.10 -2.75 -1.73
C GLU A 135 -22.14 -1.68 -2.81
N VAL A 136 -21.49 -0.54 -2.57
CA VAL A 136 -21.37 0.56 -3.54
C VAL A 136 -20.63 0.11 -4.80
N SER A 137 -19.60 -0.69 -4.63
CA SER A 137 -18.83 -1.24 -5.76
C SER A 137 -19.65 -2.26 -6.55
N ALA A 138 -20.46 -3.09 -5.88
CA ALA A 138 -21.33 -4.06 -6.51
C ALA A 138 -22.47 -3.38 -7.28
N GLU A 139 -23.07 -2.33 -6.73
CA GLU A 139 -24.09 -1.53 -7.42
C GLU A 139 -23.51 -0.88 -8.67
N GLN A 140 -22.34 -0.24 -8.58
CA GLN A 140 -21.66 0.39 -9.72
C GLN A 140 -21.31 -0.62 -10.81
N LEU A 141 -20.88 -1.82 -10.43
CA LEU A 141 -20.62 -2.90 -11.39
C LEU A 141 -21.89 -3.39 -12.04
N SER A 142 -22.96 -3.57 -11.25
CA SER A 142 -24.26 -4.00 -11.74
C SER A 142 -24.86 -3.02 -12.75
N GLU A 143 -24.79 -1.71 -12.45
CA GLU A 143 -25.20 -0.65 -13.37
C GLU A 143 -24.38 -0.66 -14.67
N ALA A 144 -23.05 -0.78 -14.56
CA ALA A 144 -22.18 -0.83 -15.72
C ALA A 144 -22.44 -2.05 -16.61
N LEU A 145 -22.72 -3.22 -16.01
CA LEU A 145 -23.10 -4.43 -16.73
C LEU A 145 -24.48 -4.28 -17.39
N HIS A 146 -25.45 -3.71 -16.68
CA HIS A 146 -26.78 -3.46 -17.23
C HIS A 146 -26.73 -2.55 -18.46
N ASP A 147 -25.94 -1.48 -18.38
CA ASP A 147 -25.75 -0.55 -19.49
C ASP A 147 -25.06 -1.19 -20.70
N LEU A 148 -24.06 -2.05 -20.46
CA LEU A 148 -23.41 -2.83 -21.52
C LEU A 148 -24.40 -3.80 -22.19
N LEU A 149 -25.22 -4.50 -21.41
CA LEU A 149 -26.20 -5.46 -21.93
C LEU A 149 -27.37 -4.81 -22.66
N THR A 150 -27.76 -3.61 -22.25
CA THR A 150 -28.90 -2.87 -22.84
C THR A 150 -28.47 -1.91 -23.96
N GLY A 151 -27.19 -1.84 -24.29
CA GLY A 151 -26.66 -0.94 -25.31
C GLY A 151 -26.83 0.55 -24.96
N ARG A 152 -27.10 0.88 -23.71
CA ARG A 152 -27.17 2.27 -23.24
C ARG A 152 -25.76 2.81 -23.09
N SER A 153 -25.37 3.69 -23.99
CA SER A 153 -24.13 4.46 -23.85
C SER A 153 -24.25 5.38 -22.63
N HIS A 154 -23.34 5.26 -21.68
CA HIS A 154 -23.23 6.21 -20.59
C HIS A 154 -23.07 7.62 -21.12
N ARG A 155 -24.08 8.44 -21.02
CA ARG A 155 -23.96 9.88 -21.21
C ARG A 155 -23.12 10.46 -20.07
N THR A 156 -22.24 11.32 -20.43
CA THR A 156 -21.14 11.97 -19.70
C THR A 156 -21.40 12.52 -18.28
N GLU A 157 -22.60 12.53 -17.77
CA GLU A 157 -22.92 13.09 -16.43
C GLU A 157 -22.38 12.24 -15.26
N GLY A 158 -22.37 10.92 -15.38
CA GLY A 158 -21.77 10.03 -14.39
C GLY A 158 -20.24 10.16 -14.32
N TYR A 159 -19.59 10.48 -15.43
CA TYR A 159 -18.17 10.74 -15.49
C TYR A 159 -17.78 12.01 -14.73
N VAL A 160 -18.57 13.07 -14.79
CA VAL A 160 -18.28 14.36 -14.11
C VAL A 160 -18.38 14.20 -12.59
N THR A 161 -19.34 13.42 -12.09
CA THR A 161 -19.46 13.14 -10.65
C THR A 161 -18.34 12.21 -10.17
N ARG A 162 -17.98 11.18 -10.95
CA ARG A 162 -16.83 10.31 -10.69
C ARG A 162 -15.51 11.09 -10.72
N PHE A 163 -15.36 12.02 -11.67
CA PHE A 163 -14.19 12.88 -11.75
C PHE A 163 -14.10 13.84 -10.56
N LYS A 164 -15.22 14.41 -10.12
CA LYS A 164 -15.28 15.27 -8.92
C LYS A 164 -14.93 14.49 -7.64
N ASN A 165 -15.44 13.28 -7.48
CA ASN A 165 -15.14 12.43 -6.32
C ASN A 165 -13.69 11.90 -6.37
N ALA A 166 -13.20 11.51 -7.54
CA ALA A 166 -11.79 11.13 -7.75
C ALA A 166 -10.85 12.33 -7.55
N ALA A 167 -11.22 13.52 -8.03
CA ALA A 167 -10.47 14.74 -7.81
C ALA A 167 -10.44 15.16 -6.33
N ARG A 168 -11.55 14.97 -5.60
CA ARG A 168 -11.63 15.24 -4.16
C ARG A 168 -10.76 14.26 -3.35
N ALA A 169 -10.82 12.97 -3.67
CA ALA A 169 -9.93 11.96 -3.08
C ALA A 169 -8.46 12.22 -3.43
N HIS A 170 -8.19 12.63 -4.67
CA HIS A 170 -6.86 13.01 -5.14
C HIS A 170 -6.31 14.27 -4.43
N PHE A 171 -7.17 15.25 -4.15
CA PHE A 171 -6.77 16.48 -3.46
C PHE A 171 -6.45 16.23 -1.98
N LEU A 172 -7.19 15.33 -1.32
CA LEU A 172 -6.92 14.89 0.06
C LEU A 172 -5.64 14.06 0.12
N GLY A 173 -5.45 13.12 -0.82
CA GLY A 173 -4.23 12.31 -0.93
C GLY A 173 -2.98 13.15 -1.25
N LYS A 174 -3.10 14.18 -2.10
CA LYS A 174 -1.97 15.10 -2.38
C LYS A 174 -1.52 15.91 -1.17
N ARG A 175 -2.42 16.27 -0.26
CA ARG A 175 -2.05 16.97 0.98
C ARG A 175 -1.21 16.08 1.91
N GLU A 176 -1.55 14.81 1.99
CA GLU A 176 -0.82 13.84 2.81
C GLU A 176 0.54 13.49 2.18
N MET A 177 0.58 13.27 0.86
CA MET A 177 1.81 13.01 0.11
C MET A 177 2.75 14.23 0.03
N ALA A 178 2.21 15.43 -0.07
CA ALA A 178 3.01 16.66 -0.01
C ALA A 178 3.69 16.83 1.36
N ARG A 179 3.04 16.42 2.44
CA ARG A 179 3.64 16.35 3.78
C ARG A 179 4.82 15.37 3.84
N ILE A 180 4.67 14.19 3.25
CA ILE A 180 5.74 13.18 3.20
C ILE A 180 6.90 13.66 2.31
N SER A 181 6.60 14.26 1.15
CA SER A 181 7.59 14.75 0.19
C SER A 181 8.37 15.97 0.68
N SER A 182 7.74 16.85 1.47
CA SER A 182 8.40 18.05 2.00
C SER A 182 9.43 17.76 3.10
N LEU A 183 9.48 16.52 3.59
CA LEU A 183 10.40 16.07 4.64
C LEU A 183 11.58 15.25 4.11
N THR A 184 11.64 15.01 2.79
CA THR A 184 12.84 14.45 2.16
C THR A 184 13.82 15.58 1.86
N PRO A 185 15.03 15.62 2.43
CA PRO A 185 16.07 16.54 1.96
C PRO A 185 16.38 16.20 0.50
N ASN A 186 16.43 17.24 -0.34
CA ASN A 186 16.98 17.10 -1.68
C ASN A 186 18.43 16.57 -1.54
N ALA A 187 18.65 15.34 -2.02
CA ALA A 187 19.98 14.80 -2.22
C ALA A 187 20.49 15.24 -3.59
#